data_3dfe401f7a6929cac4c725b007f3963f
#
_entry.id   3dfe401f7a6929cac4c725b007f3963f
#
_cell.length_a   1.000
_cell.length_b   1.000
_cell.length_c   1.000
_cell.angle_alpha   90.00
_cell.angle_beta   90.00
_cell.angle_gamma   90.00
#
_symmetry.space_group_name_H-M   'P 1'
#
loop_
_entity.id
_entity.type
_entity.pdbx_description
1 polymer ?
#
loop_
_entity_poly.entity_id
_entity_poly.type
_entity_poly.pdbx_seq_one_letter_code
_entity_poly.pdbx_strand_id
1 'polypeptide(L)'
;MIRSGAGTEQLARQLSVAVVEDNPHIRQLLQDEIHDEGHRMIGFSSAEDFLATYGEESIDLILLDLMLPGMDGLSCLQQLKINQSQDGCPRVVIVTALDDAEKRRIALDNGAEEYNLKPDLFLRLPDLLQSETTATEEARRHP
;
A
#
# COMPACT_ATOMS: atom_id res chain seq x y z
N MET A 1 -31.82 -12.31 6.46
CA MET A 1 -31.42 -11.90 6.19
C MET A 1 -31.06 -11.53 5.72
N ILE A 2 -31.00 -11.44 5.76
CA ILE A 2 -30.52 -10.99 5.24
C ILE A 2 -30.03 -10.73 5.06
N ARG A 3 -30.22 -11.07 5.27
CA ARG A 3 -29.48 -10.64 5.06
C ARG A 3 -28.90 -10.14 4.00
N SER A 4 -29.43 -9.82 3.29
CA SER A 4 -28.79 -9.30 2.17
C SER A 4 -27.60 -8.47 2.51
N GLY A 5 -27.53 -7.94 3.64
CA GLY A 5 -26.33 -7.30 4.10
C GLY A 5 -25.16 -8.24 4.04
N ALA A 6 -25.44 -9.51 4.14
CA ALA A 6 -24.39 -10.51 4.04
C ALA A 6 -23.68 -10.46 2.71
N GLY A 7 -24.42 -10.23 1.64
CA GLY A 7 -23.81 -10.13 0.33
C GLY A 7 -22.84 -8.96 0.23
N THR A 8 -23.25 -7.84 0.78
CA THR A 8 -22.39 -6.65 0.78
C THR A 8 -21.13 -6.90 1.58
N GLU A 9 -21.26 -7.54 2.72
CA GLU A 9 -20.10 -7.80 3.56
C GLU A 9 -19.11 -8.71 2.88
N GLN A 10 -19.61 -9.67 2.13
CA GLN A 10 -18.73 -10.61 1.46
C GLN A 10 -17.93 -9.94 0.35
N LEU A 11 -18.46 -8.88 -0.22
CA LEU A 11 -17.75 -8.16 -1.26
C LEU A 11 -16.60 -7.31 -0.69
N ALA A 12 -16.71 -6.98 0.59
CA ALA A 12 -15.67 -6.16 1.23
C ALA A 12 -14.51 -7.06 1.61
N ARG A 13 -13.63 -7.31 0.66
CA ARG A 13 -12.48 -8.17 0.86
C ARG A 13 -11.52 -7.51 1.84
N GLN A 14 -10.99 -8.32 2.76
CA GLN A 14 -9.99 -7.84 3.68
C GLN A 14 -8.64 -7.77 2.95
N LEU A 15 -8.06 -6.60 2.91
CA LEU A 15 -6.77 -6.40 2.30
C LEU A 15 -5.66 -6.59 3.31
N SER A 16 -4.50 -7.02 2.83
CA SER A 16 -3.28 -7.04 3.62
C SER A 16 -2.41 -5.87 3.13
N VAL A 17 -2.16 -4.93 4.02
CA VAL A 17 -1.45 -3.69 3.69
C VAL A 17 -0.11 -3.69 4.39
N ALA A 18 0.96 -3.59 3.63
CA ALA A 18 2.30 -3.43 4.21
C ALA A 18 2.60 -1.94 4.30
N VAL A 19 3.10 -1.50 5.43
CA VAL A 19 3.45 -0.11 5.66
C VAL A 19 4.93 -0.05 6.01
N VAL A 20 5.72 0.61 5.17
CA VAL A 20 7.15 0.78 5.38
C VAL A 20 7.38 2.23 5.77
N GLU A 21 7.53 2.46 7.05
CA GLU A 21 7.57 3.80 7.65
C GLU A 21 8.40 3.73 8.92
N ASP A 22 9.45 4.55 9.03
CA ASP A 22 10.34 4.47 10.18
C ASP A 22 9.80 5.15 11.43
N ASN A 23 8.83 6.06 11.29
CA ASN A 23 8.26 6.76 12.44
C ASN A 23 7.20 5.87 13.10
N PRO A 24 7.43 5.43 14.35
CA PRO A 24 6.48 4.52 14.99
C PRO A 24 5.12 5.15 15.28
N HIS A 25 5.07 6.47 15.49
CA HIS A 25 3.78 7.12 15.69
C HIS A 25 2.93 7.11 14.44
N ILE A 26 3.56 7.35 13.29
CA ILE A 26 2.82 7.31 12.02
C ILE A 26 2.40 5.89 11.72
N ARG A 27 3.27 4.90 11.98
CA ARG A 27 2.88 3.50 11.77
C ARG A 27 1.67 3.14 12.63
N GLN A 28 1.65 3.59 13.89
CA GLN A 28 0.53 3.28 14.77
C GLN A 28 -0.77 3.93 14.28
N LEU A 29 -0.69 5.19 13.86
CA LEU A 29 -1.88 5.87 13.33
C LEU A 29 -2.41 5.16 12.10
N LEU A 30 -1.52 4.73 11.22
CA LEU A 30 -1.94 3.98 10.04
C LEU A 30 -2.55 2.64 10.41
N GLN A 31 -1.97 1.97 11.40
CA GLN A 31 -2.52 0.70 11.84
C GLN A 31 -3.95 0.86 12.35
N ASP A 32 -4.17 1.88 13.17
CA ASP A 32 -5.50 2.13 13.70
C ASP A 32 -6.49 2.39 12.57
N GLU A 33 -6.09 3.23 11.61
CA GLU A 33 -6.97 3.59 10.52
C GLU A 33 -7.26 2.41 9.60
N ILE A 34 -6.23 1.63 9.29
CA ILE A 34 -6.39 0.48 8.41
C ILE A 34 -7.27 -0.58 9.06
N HIS A 35 -7.08 -0.81 10.37
CA HIS A 35 -7.93 -1.75 11.10
C HIS A 35 -9.36 -1.26 11.17
N ASP A 36 -9.56 0.04 11.36
CA ASP A 36 -10.90 0.60 11.41
C ASP A 36 -11.65 0.41 10.10
N GLU A 37 -10.91 0.38 8.99
CA GLU A 37 -11.51 0.14 7.69
C GLU A 37 -11.68 -1.36 7.39
N GLY A 38 -11.33 -2.22 8.34
CA GLY A 38 -11.56 -3.64 8.20
C GLY A 38 -10.43 -4.42 7.55
N HIS A 39 -9.24 -3.86 7.48
CA HIS A 39 -8.12 -4.49 6.79
C HIS A 39 -6.98 -4.82 7.74
N ARG A 40 -6.06 -5.65 7.27
CA ARG A 40 -4.89 -6.05 8.04
C ARG A 40 -3.71 -5.15 7.68
N MET A 41 -2.84 -4.92 8.64
CA MET A 41 -1.63 -4.15 8.39
C MET A 41 -0.42 -4.88 8.95
N ILE A 42 0.66 -4.85 8.18
CA ILE A 42 1.97 -5.34 8.61
C ILE A 42 2.93 -4.18 8.49
N GLY A 43 3.53 -3.77 9.60
CA GLY A 43 4.40 -2.61 9.63
C GLY A 43 5.86 -2.96 9.61
N PHE A 44 6.65 -2.15 8.94
CA PHE A 44 8.11 -2.30 8.86
C PHE A 44 8.75 -0.95 9.09
N SER A 45 9.84 -0.93 9.84
CA SER A 45 10.53 0.31 10.12
C SER A 45 11.62 0.63 9.11
N SER A 46 11.93 -0.30 8.21
CA SER A 46 12.96 -0.10 7.19
C SER A 46 12.62 -0.89 5.94
N ALA A 47 13.18 -0.44 4.83
CA ALA A 47 13.02 -1.15 3.57
C ALA A 47 13.70 -2.52 3.63
N GLU A 48 14.83 -2.60 4.31
CA GLU A 48 15.57 -3.85 4.42
C GLU A 48 14.73 -4.91 5.12
N ASP A 49 14.07 -4.53 6.24
CA ASP A 49 13.20 -5.46 6.96
C ASP A 49 12.05 -5.92 6.10
N PHE A 50 11.45 -4.98 5.37
CA PHE A 50 10.33 -5.31 4.49
C PHE A 50 10.76 -6.30 3.41
N LEU A 51 11.88 -6.02 2.74
CA LEU A 51 12.33 -6.89 1.65
C LEU A 51 12.75 -8.26 2.16
N ALA A 52 13.25 -8.35 3.38
CA ALA A 52 13.69 -9.62 3.94
C ALA A 52 12.52 -10.59 4.10
N THR A 53 11.32 -10.08 4.33
CA THR A 53 10.15 -10.95 4.51
C THR A 53 9.19 -10.89 3.33
N TYR A 54 9.50 -10.09 2.33
CA TYR A 54 8.62 -9.94 1.18
C TYR A 54 8.48 -11.28 0.45
N GLY A 55 7.26 -11.66 0.18
CA GLY A 55 6.99 -12.93 -0.46
C GLY A 55 6.55 -14.02 0.51
N GLU A 56 6.76 -13.81 1.81
CA GLU A 56 6.31 -14.78 2.81
C GLU A 56 4.82 -14.65 3.10
N GLU A 57 4.26 -13.47 2.85
CA GLU A 57 2.84 -13.24 3.03
C GLU A 57 2.28 -12.56 1.80
N SER A 58 1.02 -12.79 1.56
CA SER A 58 0.31 -12.11 0.48
C SER A 58 0.06 -10.66 0.88
N ILE A 59 0.55 -9.74 0.07
CA ILE A 59 0.37 -8.31 0.29
C ILE A 59 -0.41 -7.75 -0.88
N ASP A 60 -1.43 -6.96 -0.59
CA ASP A 60 -2.28 -6.35 -1.62
C ASP A 60 -1.86 -4.92 -1.94
N LEU A 61 -1.41 -4.20 -0.92
CA LEU A 61 -1.08 -2.78 -1.05
C LEU A 61 0.14 -2.49 -0.19
N ILE A 62 1.08 -1.73 -0.74
CA ILE A 62 2.27 -1.32 -0.03
C ILE A 62 2.25 0.20 0.08
N LEU A 63 2.28 0.71 1.30
CA LEU A 63 2.48 2.14 1.55
C LEU A 63 3.95 2.32 1.89
N LEU A 64 4.68 3.03 1.07
CA LEU A 64 6.13 3.07 1.13
C LEU A 64 6.63 4.51 1.22
N ASP A 65 7.36 4.80 2.29
CA ASP A 65 7.99 6.10 2.44
C ASP A 65 9.29 6.13 1.65
N LEU A 66 9.58 7.25 1.02
CA LEU A 66 10.86 7.42 0.32
C LEU A 66 11.99 7.74 1.26
N MET A 67 11.70 8.47 2.33
CA MET A 67 12.75 8.95 3.25
C MET A 67 12.90 7.98 4.39
N LEU A 68 13.64 6.91 4.13
CA LEU A 68 13.91 5.87 5.11
C LEU A 68 15.39 5.83 5.44
N PRO A 69 15.75 5.47 6.67
CA PRO A 69 17.16 5.25 6.99
C PRO A 69 17.65 3.98 6.26
N GLY A 70 18.92 3.99 5.90
CA GLY A 70 19.47 2.87 5.16
C GLY A 70 19.03 2.92 3.71
N MET A 71 18.40 1.84 3.24
CA MET A 71 17.89 1.81 1.88
C MET A 71 16.69 2.74 1.76
N ASP A 72 16.74 3.67 0.80
CA ASP A 72 15.63 4.59 0.61
C ASP A 72 14.49 3.92 -0.14
N GLY A 73 13.34 4.62 -0.16
CA GLY A 73 12.15 4.05 -0.75
C GLY A 73 12.22 3.83 -2.24
N LEU A 74 12.92 4.69 -2.98
CA LEU A 74 13.05 4.48 -4.41
C LEU A 74 13.85 3.23 -4.72
N SER A 75 14.92 3.00 -3.97
CA SER A 75 15.71 1.78 -4.13
C SER A 75 14.87 0.56 -3.80
N CYS A 76 14.06 0.67 -2.75
CA CYS A 76 13.15 -0.41 -2.38
C CYS A 76 12.16 -0.70 -3.50
N LEU A 77 11.59 0.34 -4.07
CA LEU A 77 10.63 0.19 -5.17
C LEU A 77 11.28 -0.50 -6.37
N GLN A 78 12.51 -0.12 -6.68
CA GLN A 78 13.23 -0.75 -7.79
C GLN A 78 13.48 -2.22 -7.51
N GLN A 79 13.83 -2.57 -6.27
CA GLN A 79 14.01 -3.96 -5.88
C GLN A 79 12.71 -4.75 -6.03
N LEU A 80 11.60 -4.15 -5.64
CA LEU A 80 10.30 -4.79 -5.78
C LEU A 80 10.01 -5.06 -7.25
N LYS A 81 10.29 -4.10 -8.11
CA LYS A 81 10.02 -4.25 -9.53
C LYS A 81 10.84 -5.39 -10.13
N ILE A 82 12.10 -5.50 -9.73
CA ILE A 82 12.98 -6.55 -10.23
C ILE A 82 12.50 -7.91 -9.76
N ASN A 83 12.03 -8.00 -8.53
CA ASN A 83 11.68 -9.28 -7.92
C ASN A 83 10.21 -9.65 -8.10
N GLN A 84 9.44 -8.85 -8.83
CA GLN A 84 8.03 -9.13 -9.04
C GLN A 84 7.84 -10.38 -9.85
N SER A 85 6.94 -11.25 -9.38
CA SER A 85 6.42 -12.28 -10.25
C SER A 85 5.30 -11.67 -11.06
N GLN A 86 4.95 -12.33 -12.16
CA GLN A 86 3.89 -11.79 -13.00
C GLN A 86 2.53 -11.86 -12.35
N ASP A 87 2.37 -12.78 -11.42
CA ASP A 87 1.10 -12.95 -10.74
C ASP A 87 1.13 -12.28 -9.38
N GLY A 88 0.09 -11.53 -9.08
CA GLY A 88 -0.10 -11.03 -7.74
C GLY A 88 0.82 -9.91 -7.31
N CYS A 89 1.16 -9.04 -8.25
CA CYS A 89 1.95 -7.85 -7.90
C CYS A 89 1.11 -6.92 -7.06
N PRO A 90 1.55 -6.56 -5.85
CA PRO A 90 0.79 -5.61 -5.04
C PRO A 90 0.87 -4.20 -5.61
N ARG A 91 -0.12 -3.41 -5.30
CA ARG A 91 -0.08 -1.99 -5.62
C ARG A 91 0.92 -1.31 -4.70
N VAL A 92 1.65 -0.33 -5.21
CA VAL A 92 2.58 0.44 -4.40
C VAL A 92 2.17 1.90 -4.44
N VAL A 93 1.98 2.49 -3.27
CA VAL A 93 1.66 3.90 -3.12
C VAL A 93 2.76 4.54 -2.30
N ILE A 94 3.38 5.57 -2.86
CA ILE A 94 4.42 6.29 -2.14
C ILE A 94 3.77 7.28 -1.19
N VAL A 95 4.28 7.34 0.03
CA VAL A 95 3.80 8.25 1.06
C VAL A 95 5.02 8.89 1.69
N THR A 96 5.21 10.18 1.47
CA THR A 96 6.43 10.82 1.93
C THR A 96 6.18 12.27 2.32
N ALA A 97 7.07 12.82 3.14
CA ALA A 97 7.04 14.24 3.46
C ALA A 97 7.70 15.07 2.36
N LEU A 98 8.34 14.42 1.40
CA LEU A 98 9.17 15.07 0.40
C LEU A 98 8.34 15.43 -0.84
N ASP A 99 8.15 16.72 -1.06
CA ASP A 99 7.47 17.21 -2.26
C ASP A 99 8.52 17.49 -3.33
N ASP A 100 8.82 16.48 -4.13
CA ASP A 100 9.90 16.52 -5.10
C ASP A 100 9.39 15.95 -6.42
N ALA A 101 9.27 16.82 -7.42
CA ALA A 101 8.67 16.43 -8.70
C ALA A 101 9.50 15.36 -9.42
N GLU A 102 10.81 15.44 -9.30
CA GLU A 102 11.68 14.46 -9.97
C GLU A 102 11.53 13.09 -9.33
N LYS A 103 11.54 13.03 -8.01
CA LYS A 103 11.36 11.75 -7.32
C LYS A 103 9.98 11.18 -7.55
N ARG A 104 8.97 12.06 -7.65
CA ARG A 104 7.64 11.62 -7.98
C ARG A 104 7.61 10.97 -9.37
N ARG A 105 8.25 11.61 -10.34
CA ARG A 105 8.31 11.06 -11.68
C ARG A 105 9.01 9.70 -11.70
N ILE A 106 10.14 9.61 -11.00
CA ILE A 106 10.89 8.36 -10.95
C ILE A 106 10.07 7.26 -10.30
N ALA A 107 9.37 7.59 -9.21
CA ALA A 107 8.55 6.59 -8.52
C ALA A 107 7.44 6.08 -9.42
N LEU A 108 6.75 6.98 -10.09
CA LEU A 108 5.65 6.57 -10.98
C LEU A 108 6.18 5.77 -12.16
N ASP A 109 7.34 6.14 -12.70
CA ASP A 109 7.97 5.39 -13.78
C ASP A 109 8.37 3.99 -13.34
N ASN A 110 8.63 3.80 -12.06
CA ASN A 110 9.02 2.50 -11.53
C ASN A 110 7.84 1.72 -10.96
N GLY A 111 6.64 2.12 -11.29
CA GLY A 111 5.47 1.31 -11.00
C GLY A 111 4.65 1.72 -9.81
N ALA A 112 5.01 2.83 -9.13
CA ALA A 112 4.15 3.32 -8.07
C ALA A 112 2.85 3.82 -8.68
N GLU A 113 1.75 3.50 -8.03
CA GLU A 113 0.43 3.90 -8.50
C GLU A 113 0.15 5.35 -8.19
N GLU A 114 0.58 5.82 -7.03
CA GLU A 114 0.36 7.19 -6.57
C GLU A 114 1.55 7.64 -5.76
N TYR A 115 1.67 8.96 -5.65
CA TYR A 115 2.69 9.60 -4.83
C TYR A 115 1.96 10.62 -3.98
N ASN A 116 1.86 10.36 -2.69
CA ASN A 116 1.10 11.20 -1.76
C ASN A 116 2.00 11.80 -0.71
N LEU A 117 1.75 13.05 -0.36
CA LEU A 117 2.45 13.67 0.75
C LEU A 117 1.81 13.22 2.06
N LYS A 118 2.63 13.09 3.10
CA LYS A 118 2.15 12.55 4.38
C LYS A 118 0.93 13.29 4.93
N PRO A 119 0.89 14.64 4.89
CA PRO A 119 -0.30 15.30 5.42
C PRO A 119 -1.60 14.90 4.73
N ASP A 120 -1.53 14.48 3.47
CA ASP A 120 -2.72 14.14 2.71
C ASP A 120 -3.10 12.68 2.84
N LEU A 121 -2.21 11.86 3.38
CA LEU A 121 -2.40 10.41 3.37
C LEU A 121 -3.67 9.99 4.08
N PHE A 122 -3.92 10.54 5.26
CA PHE A 122 -5.06 10.09 6.06
C PHE A 122 -6.38 10.44 5.40
N LEU A 123 -6.42 11.52 4.65
CA LEU A 123 -7.61 11.84 3.86
C LEU A 123 -7.76 10.90 2.68
N ARG A 124 -6.65 10.46 2.13
CA ARG A 124 -6.64 9.64 0.93
C ARG A 124 -6.84 8.16 1.23
N LEU A 125 -6.50 7.73 2.44
CA LEU A 125 -6.42 6.32 2.80
C LEU A 125 -7.73 5.55 2.59
N PRO A 126 -8.89 6.06 3.01
CA PRO A 126 -10.12 5.29 2.77
C PRO A 126 -10.35 5.01 1.30
N ASP A 127 -10.06 5.98 0.43
CA ASP A 127 -10.24 5.77 -1.01
C ASP A 127 -9.24 4.77 -1.57
N LEU A 128 -8.01 4.79 -1.07
CA LEU A 128 -7.01 3.83 -1.51
C LEU A 128 -7.45 2.40 -1.21
N LEU A 129 -8.00 2.19 -0.03
CA LEU A 129 -8.45 0.87 0.37
C LEU A 129 -9.68 0.43 -0.42
N GLN A 130 -10.58 1.36 -0.70
CA GLN A 130 -11.76 1.06 -1.49
C GLN A 130 -11.46 0.90 -2.97
N SER A 131 -10.51 1.71 -3.49
CA SER A 131 -10.16 1.63 -4.90
C SER A 131 -9.69 0.25 -5.28
N GLU A 132 -8.97 -0.41 -4.38
CA GLU A 132 -8.51 -1.77 -4.63
C GLU A 132 -9.68 -2.69 -4.90
N THR A 133 -10.70 -2.63 -4.04
CA THR A 133 -11.88 -3.46 -4.19
C THR A 133 -12.65 -3.10 -5.45
N THR A 134 -12.81 -1.81 -5.69
CA THR A 134 -13.56 -1.35 -6.86
C THR A 134 -12.87 -1.75 -8.15
N ALA A 135 -11.55 -1.57 -8.21
CA ALA A 135 -10.81 -1.93 -9.40
C ALA A 135 -10.93 -3.41 -9.71
N THR A 136 -10.92 -4.24 -8.67
CA THR A 136 -11.06 -5.68 -8.86
C THR A 136 -12.43 -6.01 -9.46
N GLU A 137 -13.47 -5.35 -8.96
CA GLU A 137 -14.79 -5.59 -9.48
C GLU A 137 -14.92 -5.15 -10.92
N GLU A 138 -14.36 -3.99 -11.24
CA GLU A 138 -14.41 -3.50 -12.60
C GLU A 138 -13.68 -4.40 -13.57
N ALA A 139 -12.55 -4.94 -13.14
CA ALA A 139 -11.80 -5.84 -13.98
C ALA A 139 -12.62 -7.08 -14.31
N ARG A 140 -13.46 -7.53 -13.38
CA ARG A 140 -14.34 -8.68 -13.65
C ARG A 140 -15.44 -8.33 -14.63
N ARG A 141 -15.94 -7.09 -14.60
CA ARG A 141 -17.01 -6.68 -15.48
C ARG A 141 -16.55 -6.40 -16.88
N HIS A 142 -15.27 -6.14 -17.06
CA HIS A 142 -14.70 -5.81 -18.36
C HIS A 142 -13.77 -6.93 -18.77
N PRO A 143 -14.30 -8.00 -19.26
CA PRO A 143 -13.50 -9.16 -19.67
C PRO A 143 -12.56 -8.88 -20.82
#